data_268ae1413bf0c19d7b4b133df2c930c4
#
_entry.id   268ae1413bf0c19d7b4b133df2c930c4
#
_cell.length_a   1.000
_cell.length_b   1.000
_cell.length_c   1.000
_cell.angle_alpha   90.00
_cell.angle_beta   90.00
_cell.angle_gamma   90.00
#
_symmetry.space_group_name_H-M   'P 1'
#
loop_
_entity.id
_entity.type
_entity.pdbx_description
1 polymer ?
#
loop_
_entity_poly.entity_id
_entity_poly.type
_entity_poly.pdbx_seq_one_letter_code
_entity_poly.pdbx_strand_id
1 'polypeptide(L)'
;LCDRRQRQMCIRDRARAVFVEKNPKACTCIRENLTFTKLADSGTLLNMDVMQALRSLEGKGVFDCIFMDPPYNHELERQVLEYLQDSSILDENTLIIVEADLTTDFGYVEDLGYRQLRSKEYKTNKHIFLCRGK
;
A
#
# COMPACT_ATOMS: atom_id res chain seq x y z
N LEU A 1 -7.93 16.02 5.33
CA LEU A 1 -7.81 14.58 5.53
C LEU A 1 -6.42 14.10 5.18
N CYS A 2 -5.97 13.10 5.90
CA CYS A 2 -4.63 12.56 5.73
C CYS A 2 -4.58 11.33 4.86
N ASP A 3 -5.72 10.93 4.31
CA ASP A 3 -5.90 9.65 3.66
C ASP A 3 -5.07 9.48 2.39
N ARG A 4 -4.72 10.57 1.72
CA ARG A 4 -3.96 10.48 0.46
C ARG A 4 -2.54 9.98 0.65
N ARG A 5 -2.02 10.01 1.87
CA ARG A 5 -0.66 9.59 2.16
C ARG A 5 -0.58 8.31 2.94
N GLN A 6 -1.74 7.76 3.25
CA GLN A 6 -1.81 6.50 4.00
C GLN A 6 -1.53 5.32 3.08
N ARG A 7 -0.90 4.33 3.66
CA ARG A 7 -0.81 3.02 3.04
C ARG A 7 -1.67 2.09 3.84
N GLN A 8 -2.63 1.49 3.17
CA GLN A 8 -3.61 0.64 3.82
C GLN A 8 -3.45 -0.78 3.34
N MET A 9 -3.38 -1.71 4.29
CA MET A 9 -3.26 -3.13 4.00
C MET A 9 -4.30 -3.87 4.81
N CYS A 10 -5.10 -4.70 4.14
CA CYS A 10 -6.16 -5.47 4.79
C CYS A 10 -5.71 -6.92 4.93
N ILE A 11 -5.72 -7.42 6.15
CA ILE A 11 -5.30 -8.78 6.45
C ILE A 11 -6.46 -9.73 6.14
N ARG A 12 -6.15 -10.79 5.38
CA ARG A 12 -7.13 -11.81 5.02
C ARG A 12 -7.66 -12.50 6.28
N ASP A 13 -8.93 -12.84 6.26
CA ASP A 13 -9.63 -13.55 7.33
C ASP A 13 -9.84 -12.73 8.59
N ARG A 14 -9.50 -11.43 8.53
CA ARG A 14 -9.74 -10.52 9.65
C ARG A 14 -10.13 -9.17 9.07
N ALA A 15 -11.16 -8.55 9.66
CA ALA A 15 -11.55 -7.19 9.29
C ALA A 15 -10.59 -6.19 9.94
N ARG A 16 -9.33 -6.22 9.52
CA ARG A 16 -8.27 -5.38 10.09
C ARG A 16 -7.52 -4.67 8.99
N ALA A 17 -7.01 -3.49 9.33
CA ALA A 17 -6.20 -2.70 8.42
C ALA A 17 -4.90 -2.27 9.11
N VAL A 18 -3.81 -2.25 8.35
CA VAL A 18 -2.54 -1.74 8.83
C VAL A 18 -2.23 -0.48 8.03
N PHE A 19 -1.97 0.61 8.74
CA PHE A 19 -1.60 1.89 8.14
C PHE A 19 -0.13 2.14 8.41
N VAL A 20 0.60 2.52 7.36
CA VAL A 20 2.02 2.81 7.48
C VAL A 20 2.23 4.26 7.07
N GLU A 21 2.80 5.04 7.97
CA GLU A 21 3.06 6.45 7.71
C GLU A 21 4.29 6.90 8.48
N LYS A 22 5.17 7.58 7.81
CA LYS A 22 6.42 8.07 8.39
C LYS A 22 6.24 9.43 9.06
N ASN A 23 5.37 10.28 8.53
CA ASN A 23 5.19 11.64 9.00
C ASN A 23 4.39 11.67 10.32
N PRO A 24 4.96 12.21 11.42
CA PRO A 24 4.24 12.21 12.71
C PRO A 24 2.92 12.98 12.68
N LYS A 25 2.83 14.06 11.89
CA LYS A 25 1.59 14.83 11.80
C LYS A 25 0.49 14.03 11.12
N ALA A 26 0.84 13.32 10.05
CA ALA A 26 -0.11 12.45 9.37
C ALA A 26 -0.53 11.31 10.28
N CYS A 27 0.37 10.76 11.08
CA CYS A 27 0.04 9.72 12.03
C CYS A 27 -0.97 10.20 13.06
N THR A 28 -0.84 11.43 13.52
CA THR A 28 -1.81 12.02 14.46
C THR A 28 -3.19 12.07 13.82
N CYS A 29 -3.28 12.51 12.57
CA CYS A 29 -4.54 12.53 11.84
C CYS A 29 -5.15 11.14 11.70
N ILE A 30 -4.33 10.14 11.39
CA ILE A 30 -4.81 8.77 11.24
C ILE A 30 -5.38 8.27 12.57
N ARG A 31 -4.68 8.50 13.68
CA ARG A 31 -5.16 8.09 15.00
C ARG A 31 -6.49 8.76 15.34
N GLU A 32 -6.60 10.05 15.05
CA GLU A 32 -7.84 10.78 15.30
C GLU A 32 -8.98 10.23 14.46
N ASN A 33 -8.71 9.95 13.18
CA ASN A 33 -9.72 9.40 12.30
C ASN A 33 -10.17 8.01 12.72
N LEU A 34 -9.23 7.16 13.15
CA LEU A 34 -9.57 5.82 13.64
C LEU A 34 -10.43 5.90 14.88
N THR A 35 -10.10 6.82 15.80
CA THR A 35 -10.89 7.01 17.03
C THR A 35 -12.27 7.54 16.69
N PHE A 36 -12.36 8.55 15.83
CA PHE A 36 -13.62 9.17 15.48
C PHE A 36 -14.57 8.17 14.79
N THR A 37 -14.03 7.32 13.94
CA THR A 37 -14.84 6.33 13.23
C THR A 37 -15.06 5.06 14.03
N LYS A 38 -14.48 4.97 15.23
CA LYS A 38 -14.58 3.79 16.10
C LYS A 38 -13.95 2.54 15.49
N LEU A 39 -12.94 2.73 14.66
CA LEU A 39 -12.22 1.65 14.00
C LEU A 39 -10.84 1.39 14.61
N ALA A 40 -10.55 2.01 15.76
CA ALA A 40 -9.23 1.91 16.39
C ALA A 40 -8.86 0.46 16.72
N ASP A 41 -9.85 -0.37 17.08
CA ASP A 41 -9.58 -1.76 17.45
C ASP A 41 -9.25 -2.64 16.23
N SER A 42 -9.67 -2.23 15.04
CA SER A 42 -9.40 -2.99 13.82
C SER A 42 -8.31 -2.35 12.95
N GLY A 43 -7.73 -1.25 13.41
CA GLY A 43 -6.67 -0.57 12.68
C GLY A 43 -5.37 -0.55 13.47
N THR A 44 -4.26 -0.82 12.81
CA THR A 44 -2.93 -0.73 13.41
C THR A 44 -2.15 0.33 12.64
N LEU A 45 -1.57 1.28 13.36
CA LEU A 45 -0.76 2.33 12.75
C LEU A 45 0.71 2.08 13.05
N LEU A 46 1.50 1.98 11.99
CA LEU A 46 2.95 1.84 12.09
C LEU A 46 3.58 3.17 11.68
N ASN A 47 4.07 3.91 12.67
CA ASN A 47 4.75 5.18 12.43
C ASN A 47 6.21 4.89 12.15
N MET A 48 6.51 4.51 10.90
CA MET A 48 7.87 4.14 10.53
C MET A 48 7.98 4.19 9.01
N ASP A 49 9.21 4.08 8.53
CA ASP A 49 9.48 3.97 7.10
C ASP A 49 8.81 2.71 6.54
N VAL A 50 8.34 2.81 5.30
CA VAL A 50 7.59 1.70 4.69
C VAL A 50 8.42 0.43 4.58
N MET A 51 9.70 0.54 4.26
CA MET A 51 10.52 -0.66 4.12
C MET A 51 10.71 -1.37 5.45
N GLN A 52 10.85 -0.60 6.54
CA GLN A 52 10.90 -1.18 7.89
C GLN A 52 9.57 -1.83 8.24
N ALA A 53 8.47 -1.19 7.90
CA ALA A 53 7.13 -1.73 8.18
C ALA A 53 6.91 -3.04 7.44
N LEU A 54 7.28 -3.10 6.17
CA LEU A 54 7.12 -4.32 5.39
C LEU A 54 7.91 -5.47 6.00
N ARG A 55 9.14 -5.20 6.42
CA ARG A 55 9.95 -6.24 7.06
C ARG A 55 9.33 -6.72 8.36
N SER A 56 8.72 -5.81 9.12
CA SER A 56 8.10 -6.18 10.38
C SER A 56 6.83 -7.01 10.19
N LEU A 57 6.21 -6.93 9.02
CA LEU A 57 4.97 -7.65 8.73
C LEU A 57 5.21 -9.03 8.13
N GLU A 58 6.44 -9.36 7.76
CA GLU A 58 6.74 -10.68 7.20
C GLU A 58 6.36 -11.78 8.17
N GLY A 59 5.70 -12.80 7.64
CA GLY A 59 5.31 -13.95 8.43
C GLY A 59 4.07 -13.75 9.29
N LYS A 60 3.43 -12.58 9.22
CA LYS A 60 2.28 -12.28 10.08
C LYS A 60 0.94 -12.40 9.39
N GLY A 61 0.92 -12.92 8.19
CA GLY A 61 -0.33 -13.15 7.47
C GLY A 61 -0.26 -12.62 6.05
N VAL A 62 -1.30 -12.93 5.29
CA VAL A 62 -1.42 -12.53 3.89
C VAL A 62 -2.49 -11.46 3.78
N PHE A 63 -2.17 -10.37 3.12
CA PHE A 63 -3.12 -9.28 2.91
C PHE A 63 -3.96 -9.53 1.68
N ASP A 64 -5.21 -9.10 1.71
CA ASP A 64 -6.11 -9.17 0.55
C ASP A 64 -5.89 -8.01 -0.38
N CYS A 65 -5.54 -6.85 0.16
CA CYS A 65 -5.39 -5.63 -0.62
C CYS A 65 -4.27 -4.79 -0.04
N ILE A 66 -3.42 -4.29 -0.91
CA ILE A 66 -2.33 -3.37 -0.55
C ILE A 66 -2.52 -2.10 -1.36
N PHE A 67 -2.75 -0.98 -0.69
CA PHE A 67 -2.92 0.31 -1.34
C PHE A 67 -1.69 1.18 -1.05
N MET A 68 -1.12 1.76 -2.11
CA MET A 68 0.05 2.62 -2.00
C MET A 68 -0.24 3.99 -2.58
N ASP A 69 0.15 5.03 -1.85
CA ASP A 69 0.06 6.41 -2.30
C ASP A 69 1.39 7.11 -1.96
N PRO A 70 2.50 6.69 -2.59
CA PRO A 70 3.81 7.26 -2.27
C PRO A 70 3.95 8.68 -2.81
N PRO A 71 4.89 9.46 -2.26
CA PRO A 71 5.19 10.78 -2.82
C PRO A 71 5.61 10.66 -4.27
N TYR A 72 5.18 11.62 -5.08
CA TYR A 72 5.48 11.62 -6.49
C TYR A 72 6.98 11.81 -6.73
N ASN A 73 7.49 11.23 -7.82
CA ASN A 73 8.86 11.43 -8.31
C ASN A 73 9.97 10.90 -7.41
N HIS A 74 9.64 9.97 -6.50
CA HIS A 74 10.65 9.39 -5.61
C HIS A 74 10.85 7.90 -5.85
N GLU A 75 10.16 7.32 -6.83
CA GLU A 75 10.26 5.90 -7.19
C GLU A 75 10.08 4.95 -6.01
N LEU A 76 9.43 5.42 -4.96
CA LEU A 76 9.20 4.60 -3.77
C LEU A 76 8.30 3.41 -4.11
N GLU A 77 7.34 3.60 -5.00
CA GLU A 77 6.46 2.53 -5.45
C GLU A 77 7.26 1.39 -6.07
N ARG A 78 8.31 1.71 -6.82
CA ARG A 78 9.16 0.68 -7.42
C ARG A 78 9.92 -0.10 -6.36
N GLN A 79 10.46 0.60 -5.36
CA GLN A 79 11.19 -0.05 -4.27
C GLN A 79 10.28 -1.01 -3.51
N VAL A 80 9.04 -0.59 -3.23
CA VAL A 80 8.07 -1.43 -2.54
C VAL A 80 7.72 -2.64 -3.39
N LEU A 81 7.47 -2.43 -4.69
CA LEU A 81 7.13 -3.54 -5.58
C LEU A 81 8.28 -4.53 -5.73
N GLU A 82 9.52 -4.04 -5.75
CA GLU A 82 10.68 -4.92 -5.78
C GLU A 82 10.76 -5.77 -4.52
N TYR A 83 10.49 -5.18 -3.36
CA TYR A 83 10.48 -5.93 -2.12
C TYR A 83 9.36 -6.98 -2.12
N LEU A 84 8.19 -6.61 -2.61
CA LEU A 84 7.01 -7.48 -2.55
C LEU A 84 7.05 -8.65 -3.52
N GLN A 85 8.01 -8.67 -4.47
CA GLN A 85 8.15 -9.78 -5.41
C GLN A 85 8.18 -11.14 -4.71
N ASP A 86 8.92 -11.23 -3.62
CA ASP A 86 9.15 -12.47 -2.90
C ASP A 86 8.61 -12.45 -1.48
N SER A 87 7.78 -11.48 -1.16
CA SER A 87 7.28 -11.32 0.20
C SER A 87 6.21 -12.34 0.53
N SER A 88 6.17 -12.76 1.79
CA SER A 88 5.16 -13.68 2.30
C SER A 88 3.85 -12.98 2.66
N ILE A 89 3.81 -11.65 2.65
CA ILE A 89 2.60 -10.93 3.06
C ILE A 89 1.54 -10.83 1.98
N LEU A 90 1.84 -11.32 0.77
CA LEU A 90 0.85 -11.35 -0.31
C LEU A 90 1.01 -12.63 -1.12
N ASP A 91 -0.04 -12.94 -1.88
CA ASP A 91 -0.02 -14.05 -2.84
C ASP A 91 -0.61 -13.56 -4.17
N GLU A 92 -0.84 -14.47 -5.10
CA GLU A 92 -1.35 -14.09 -6.42
C GLU A 92 -2.78 -13.58 -6.40
N ASN A 93 -3.48 -13.74 -5.27
CA ASN A 93 -4.85 -13.23 -5.11
C ASN A 93 -4.90 -11.87 -4.45
N THR A 94 -3.77 -11.34 -4.02
CA THR A 94 -3.71 -10.02 -3.39
C THR A 94 -3.81 -8.93 -4.46
N LEU A 95 -4.72 -8.00 -4.25
CA LEU A 95 -4.85 -6.84 -5.13
C LEU A 95 -3.93 -5.73 -4.65
N ILE A 96 -3.09 -5.23 -5.55
CA ILE A 96 -2.22 -4.09 -5.27
C ILE A 96 -2.72 -2.91 -6.06
N ILE A 97 -2.95 -1.79 -5.38
CA ILE A 97 -3.39 -0.56 -6.01
C ILE A 97 -2.35 0.51 -5.73
N VAL A 98 -1.84 1.12 -6.79
CA VAL A 98 -0.83 2.17 -6.67
C VAL A 98 -1.41 3.46 -7.21
N GLU A 99 -1.46 4.49 -6.39
CA GLU A 99 -1.82 5.83 -6.84
C GLU A 99 -0.54 6.56 -7.24
N ALA A 100 -0.54 7.16 -8.42
CA ALA A 100 0.65 7.83 -8.95
C ALA A 100 0.26 9.00 -9.83
N ASP A 101 1.25 9.84 -10.14
CA ASP A 101 1.14 10.90 -11.12
C ASP A 101 0.82 10.28 -12.49
N LEU A 102 0.09 11.02 -13.31
CA LEU A 102 -0.27 10.57 -14.66
C LEU A 102 0.96 10.24 -15.50
N THR A 103 2.09 10.89 -15.23
CA THR A 103 3.31 10.69 -16.01
C THR A 103 4.19 9.55 -15.51
N THR A 104 3.84 8.92 -14.40
CA THR A 104 4.64 7.83 -13.85
C THR A 104 4.55 6.61 -14.77
N ASP A 105 5.72 6.06 -15.12
CA ASP A 105 5.83 4.90 -15.99
C ASP A 105 5.87 3.61 -15.16
N PHE A 106 4.98 2.69 -15.45
CA PHE A 106 4.92 1.39 -14.79
C PHE A 106 5.32 0.25 -15.72
N GLY A 107 6.03 0.55 -16.79
CA GLY A 107 6.46 -0.47 -17.75
C GLY A 107 7.33 -1.57 -17.15
N TYR A 108 7.95 -1.30 -16.00
CA TYR A 108 8.84 -2.25 -15.33
C TYR A 108 8.10 -3.35 -14.55
N VAL A 109 6.80 -3.18 -14.29
CA VAL A 109 6.11 -4.10 -13.36
C VAL A 109 6.06 -5.52 -13.86
N GLU A 110 5.96 -5.72 -15.17
CA GLU A 110 5.95 -7.06 -15.73
C GLU A 110 7.28 -7.76 -15.55
N ASP A 111 8.38 -7.02 -15.66
CA ASP A 111 9.71 -7.57 -15.43
C ASP A 111 9.88 -8.00 -13.97
N LEU A 112 9.15 -7.39 -13.05
CA LEU A 112 9.18 -7.75 -11.64
C LEU A 112 8.22 -8.90 -11.30
N GLY A 113 7.49 -9.40 -12.28
CA GLY A 113 6.59 -10.53 -12.05
C GLY A 113 5.17 -10.14 -11.69
N TYR A 114 4.80 -8.90 -11.94
CA TYR A 114 3.43 -8.44 -11.70
C TYR A 114 2.64 -8.40 -12.99
N ARG A 115 1.34 -8.59 -12.88
CA ARG A 115 0.43 -8.44 -13.99
C ARG A 115 -0.44 -7.22 -13.75
N GLN A 116 -0.47 -6.31 -14.70
CA GLN A 116 -1.34 -5.15 -14.61
C GLN A 116 -2.74 -5.55 -15.03
N LEU A 117 -3.68 -5.44 -14.09
CA LEU A 117 -5.06 -5.82 -14.33
C LEU A 117 -5.83 -4.68 -14.98
N ARG A 118 -5.48 -3.45 -14.61
CA ARG A 118 -6.27 -2.30 -15.03
C ARG A 118 -5.52 -1.03 -14.70
N SER A 119 -5.81 0.04 -15.45
CA SER A 119 -5.35 1.38 -15.15
C SER A 119 -6.55 2.31 -15.21
N LYS A 120 -6.72 3.16 -14.21
CA LYS A 120 -7.80 4.13 -14.18
C LYS A 120 -7.21 5.52 -13.99
N GLU A 121 -7.43 6.38 -14.97
CA GLU A 121 -6.89 7.74 -14.95
C GLU A 121 -7.94 8.71 -14.45
N TYR A 122 -7.49 9.64 -13.62
CA TYR A 122 -8.27 10.73 -13.11
C TYR A 122 -7.67 12.03 -13.64
N LYS A 123 -8.18 13.16 -13.17
CA LYS A 123 -7.76 14.46 -13.67
C LYS A 123 -6.28 14.74 -13.42
N THR A 124 -5.78 14.39 -12.23
CA THR A 124 -4.42 14.73 -11.82
C THR A 124 -3.57 13.52 -11.46
N ASN A 125 -4.17 12.34 -11.41
CA ASN A 125 -3.44 11.13 -11.01
C ASN A 125 -4.05 9.92 -11.67
N LYS A 126 -3.43 8.77 -11.43
CA LYS A 126 -3.97 7.50 -11.92
C LYS A 126 -3.79 6.41 -10.87
N HIS A 127 -4.65 5.40 -10.96
CA HIS A 127 -4.56 4.21 -10.12
C HIS A 127 -4.23 3.02 -11.01
N ILE A 128 -3.16 2.30 -10.65
CA ILE A 128 -2.75 1.10 -11.35
C ILE A 128 -3.10 -0.09 -10.47
N PHE A 129 -3.80 -1.06 -11.05
CA PHE A 129 -4.24 -2.25 -10.34
C PHE A 129 -3.38 -3.43 -10.78
N LEU A 130 -2.69 -4.04 -9.82
CA LEU A 130 -1.73 -5.10 -10.08
C LEU A 130 -2.03 -6.33 -9.25
N CYS A 131 -1.59 -7.48 -9.73
CA CYS A 131 -1.46 -8.67 -8.90
C CYS A 131 -0.11 -9.29 -9.19
N ARG A 132 0.39 -10.09 -8.23
CA ARG A 132 1.66 -10.79 -8.44
C ARG A 132 1.39 -11.98 -9.36
N GLY A 133 2.00 -11.95 -10.53
CA GLY A 133 1.88 -13.03 -11.49
C GLY A 133 2.70 -14.23 -11.09
N LYS A 134 2.47 -15.30 -11.81
CA LYS A 134 3.22 -16.52 -11.57
C LYS A 134 4.21 -16.75 -12.66
#